data_d126502bb94e53c90768e9c19e50f6f7
#
_entry.id   d126502bb94e53c90768e9c19e50f6f7
#
_cell.length_a   1.000
_cell.length_b   1.000
_cell.length_c   1.000
_cell.angle_alpha   90.00
_cell.angle_beta   90.00
_cell.angle_gamma   90.00
#
_symmetry.space_group_name_H-M   'P 1'
#
loop_
_entity.id
_entity.type
_entity.pdbx_description
1 polymer ?
#
loop_
_entity_poly.entity_id
_entity_poly.type
_entity_poly.pdbx_seq_one_letter_code
_entity_poly.pdbx_strand_id
1 'polypeptide(L)'
;MRIVICGGGKVGEYLAQVLLDKGNEVSIIERNTQIADRLSMLLTGRYLVINGDGCDSKFQADAGVGRADVFVATTGQDDNNLVACEIAQRVFHVSRCVARVNAPKNQRIFRALNIESVSSTQLIATLIQEEASLGSMTTMAALADSNVTLTEISLPKFKNSDILSGIAIEDIPMPDQCLIVAVLGDAGIEVAMPYTIVLPGNKVLSLIHI
;
A
#
# COMPACT_ATOMS: atom_id res chain seq x y z
N MET A 1 12.54 12.89 -8.15
CA MET A 1 12.39 11.71 -9.01
C MET A 1 11.50 12.06 -10.19
N ARG A 2 11.68 11.38 -11.32
CA ARG A 2 10.79 11.44 -12.48
C ARG A 2 9.91 10.21 -12.51
N ILE A 3 8.61 10.40 -12.49
CA ILE A 3 7.65 9.31 -12.39
C ILE A 3 6.66 9.43 -13.55
N VAL A 4 6.44 8.34 -14.27
CA VAL A 4 5.42 8.30 -15.32
C VAL A 4 4.26 7.42 -14.86
N ILE A 5 3.05 7.95 -14.97
CA ILE A 5 1.81 7.27 -14.58
C ILE A 5 0.99 6.98 -15.84
N CYS A 6 0.67 5.72 -16.08
CA CYS A 6 -0.26 5.29 -17.11
C CYS A 6 -1.66 5.14 -16.50
N GLY A 7 -2.58 5.99 -16.93
CA GLY A 7 -3.95 6.08 -16.45
C GLY A 7 -4.18 7.26 -15.51
N GLY A 8 -4.99 8.22 -15.94
CA GLY A 8 -5.36 9.44 -15.22
C GLY A 8 -6.70 9.35 -14.48
N GLY A 9 -7.21 8.14 -14.22
CA GLY A 9 -8.42 7.93 -13.42
C GLY A 9 -8.22 8.34 -11.96
N LYS A 10 -9.22 8.07 -11.09
CA LYS A 10 -9.21 8.51 -9.68
C LYS A 10 -7.91 8.15 -8.92
N VAL A 11 -7.37 6.95 -9.14
CA VAL A 11 -6.14 6.51 -8.47
C VAL A 11 -4.92 7.23 -9.04
N GLY A 12 -4.81 7.32 -10.37
CA GLY A 12 -3.68 7.99 -11.02
C GLY A 12 -3.64 9.50 -10.74
N GLU A 13 -4.79 10.18 -10.76
CA GLU A 13 -4.94 11.59 -10.40
C GLU A 13 -4.48 11.86 -8.97
N TYR A 14 -5.00 11.08 -7.99
CA TYR A 14 -4.62 11.25 -6.60
C TYR A 14 -3.12 10.97 -6.37
N LEU A 15 -2.61 9.89 -6.98
CA LEU A 15 -1.19 9.55 -6.90
C LEU A 15 -0.32 10.67 -7.48
N ALA A 16 -0.70 11.22 -8.64
CA ALA A 16 0.02 12.32 -9.26
C ALA A 16 0.10 13.55 -8.34
N GLN A 17 -1.01 13.95 -7.75
CA GLN A 17 -1.03 15.08 -6.81
C GLN A 17 -0.12 14.85 -5.62
N VAL A 18 -0.21 13.69 -4.96
CA VAL A 18 0.64 13.33 -3.80
C VAL A 18 2.13 13.35 -4.17
N LEU A 19 2.47 12.88 -5.36
CA LEU A 19 3.88 12.86 -5.82
C LEU A 19 4.38 14.26 -6.16
N LEU A 20 3.56 15.10 -6.77
CA LEU A 20 3.88 16.50 -7.07
C LEU A 20 4.07 17.32 -5.79
N ASP A 21 3.22 17.14 -4.79
CA ASP A 21 3.32 17.80 -3.48
C ASP A 21 4.63 17.44 -2.77
N LYS A 22 5.17 16.25 -3.04
CA LYS A 22 6.49 15.82 -2.56
C LYS A 22 7.67 16.32 -3.42
N GLY A 23 7.43 17.20 -4.39
CA GLY A 23 8.45 17.81 -5.24
C GLY A 23 8.98 16.92 -6.36
N ASN A 24 8.27 15.85 -6.72
CA ASN A 24 8.64 15.01 -7.86
C ASN A 24 8.21 15.65 -9.18
N GLU A 25 8.79 15.18 -10.28
CA GLU A 25 8.35 15.41 -11.66
C GLU A 25 7.42 14.28 -12.08
N VAL A 26 6.20 14.58 -12.54
CA VAL A 26 5.20 13.56 -12.89
C VAL A 26 4.72 13.75 -14.32
N SER A 27 4.81 12.71 -15.14
CA SER A 27 4.13 12.63 -16.44
C SER A 27 2.95 11.66 -16.34
N ILE A 28 1.82 12.01 -16.96
CA ILE A 28 0.62 11.16 -16.98
C ILE A 28 0.25 10.88 -18.42
N ILE A 29 0.01 9.61 -18.75
CA ILE A 29 -0.53 9.18 -20.04
C ILE A 29 -1.98 8.78 -19.82
N GLU A 30 -2.93 9.49 -20.43
CA GLU A 30 -4.36 9.22 -20.31
C GLU A 30 -5.02 9.24 -21.69
N ARG A 31 -5.73 8.16 -22.02
CA ARG A 31 -6.36 8.02 -23.36
C ARG A 31 -7.66 8.79 -23.50
N ASN A 32 -8.37 9.04 -22.40
CA ASN A 32 -9.61 9.83 -22.42
C ASN A 32 -9.27 11.32 -22.42
N THR A 33 -9.60 12.01 -23.51
CA THR A 33 -9.29 13.43 -23.71
C THR A 33 -9.90 14.30 -22.61
N GLN A 34 -11.14 14.05 -22.20
CA GLN A 34 -11.79 14.85 -21.15
C GLN A 34 -11.08 14.73 -19.80
N ILE A 35 -10.57 13.51 -19.48
CA ILE A 35 -9.79 13.31 -18.26
C ILE A 35 -8.42 13.98 -18.38
N ALA A 36 -7.75 13.85 -19.53
CA ALA A 36 -6.46 14.48 -19.77
C ALA A 36 -6.56 16.02 -19.67
N ASP A 37 -7.57 16.62 -20.29
CA ASP A 37 -7.83 18.06 -20.21
C ASP A 37 -8.09 18.51 -18.76
N ARG A 38 -8.90 17.76 -18.02
CA ARG A 38 -9.18 18.05 -16.61
C ARG A 38 -7.91 17.97 -15.76
N LEU A 39 -7.08 16.98 -15.95
CA LEU A 39 -5.81 16.83 -15.22
C LEU A 39 -4.87 18.01 -15.51
N SER A 40 -4.80 18.45 -16.77
CA SER A 40 -4.00 19.61 -17.15
C SER A 40 -4.45 20.93 -16.52
N MET A 41 -5.71 21.00 -16.03
CA MET A 41 -6.23 22.17 -15.32
C MET A 41 -6.09 22.06 -13.79
N LEU A 42 -6.10 20.84 -13.25
CA LEU A 42 -6.14 20.59 -11.80
C LEU A 42 -4.76 20.46 -11.17
N LEU A 43 -3.81 19.86 -11.88
CA LEU A 43 -2.50 19.57 -11.33
C LEU A 43 -1.67 20.85 -11.18
N THR A 44 -0.84 20.90 -10.15
CA THR A 44 0.10 21.98 -9.89
C THR A 44 1.49 21.41 -9.65
N GLY A 45 2.52 22.13 -10.11
CA GLY A 45 3.91 21.67 -9.96
C GLY A 45 4.56 21.31 -11.30
N ARG A 46 5.52 20.37 -11.28
CA ARG A 46 6.24 19.93 -12.49
C ARG A 46 5.57 18.69 -13.08
N TYR A 47 4.56 18.92 -13.89
CA TYR A 47 3.84 17.81 -14.52
C TYR A 47 3.79 17.96 -16.04
N LEU A 48 3.48 16.83 -16.70
CA LEU A 48 3.19 16.73 -18.12
C LEU A 48 1.99 15.77 -18.29
N VAL A 49 0.99 16.15 -19.04
CA VAL A 49 -0.13 15.27 -19.40
C VAL A 49 -0.08 14.98 -20.88
N ILE A 50 -0.03 13.72 -21.23
CA ILE A 50 -0.06 13.21 -22.61
C ILE A 50 -1.43 12.56 -22.83
N ASN A 51 -2.17 13.06 -23.80
CA ASN A 51 -3.39 12.41 -24.26
C ASN A 51 -3.06 11.30 -25.25
N GLY A 52 -3.10 10.06 -24.80
CA GLY A 52 -2.73 8.90 -25.64
C GLY A 52 -2.90 7.57 -24.92
N ASP A 53 -2.63 6.51 -25.67
CA ASP A 53 -2.66 5.14 -25.14
C ASP A 53 -1.32 4.77 -24.50
N GLY A 54 -1.34 4.47 -23.20
CA GLY A 54 -0.14 4.02 -22.47
C GLY A 54 0.40 2.66 -22.93
N CYS A 55 -0.35 1.91 -23.71
CA CYS A 55 0.12 0.67 -24.35
C CYS A 55 0.79 0.94 -25.73
N ASP A 56 0.96 2.18 -26.13
CA ASP A 56 1.72 2.55 -27.31
C ASP A 56 3.06 3.19 -26.90
N SER A 57 4.15 2.62 -27.40
CA SER A 57 5.53 3.09 -27.12
C SER A 57 5.77 4.54 -27.53
N LYS A 58 5.05 5.05 -28.53
CA LYS A 58 5.12 6.45 -28.94
C LYS A 58 4.70 7.40 -27.83
N PHE A 59 3.54 7.17 -27.23
CA PHE A 59 3.06 8.02 -26.13
C PHE A 59 3.90 7.85 -24.87
N GLN A 60 4.45 6.66 -24.65
CA GLN A 60 5.42 6.44 -23.57
C GLN A 60 6.71 7.25 -23.82
N ALA A 61 7.20 7.30 -25.06
CA ALA A 61 8.35 8.13 -25.42
C ALA A 61 8.06 9.62 -25.20
N ASP A 62 6.90 10.09 -25.66
CA ASP A 62 6.45 11.49 -25.51
C ASP A 62 6.32 11.87 -24.03
N ALA A 63 5.89 10.96 -23.16
CA ALA A 63 5.82 11.14 -21.73
C ALA A 63 7.20 11.09 -21.01
N GLY A 64 8.26 10.76 -21.75
CA GLY A 64 9.63 10.70 -21.24
C GLY A 64 9.95 9.44 -20.43
N VAL A 65 9.28 8.30 -20.70
CA VAL A 65 9.49 7.01 -20.00
C VAL A 65 10.95 6.58 -20.00
N GLY A 66 11.70 6.79 -21.10
CA GLY A 66 13.13 6.44 -21.16
C GLY A 66 14.03 7.21 -20.19
N ARG A 67 13.51 8.19 -19.44
CA ARG A 67 14.22 8.94 -18.40
C ARG A 67 13.51 8.84 -17.05
N ALA A 68 12.51 7.98 -16.94
CA ALA A 68 11.74 7.81 -15.72
C ALA A 68 12.51 6.94 -14.71
N ASP A 69 12.48 7.34 -13.45
CA ASP A 69 12.98 6.53 -12.34
C ASP A 69 11.99 5.40 -12.00
N VAL A 70 10.69 5.69 -12.17
CA VAL A 70 9.60 4.75 -11.89
C VAL A 70 8.49 4.92 -12.93
N PHE A 71 7.96 3.79 -13.40
CA PHE A 71 6.75 3.73 -14.21
C PHE A 71 5.61 3.10 -13.40
N VAL A 72 4.44 3.73 -13.37
CA VAL A 72 3.29 3.26 -12.59
C VAL A 72 2.08 3.08 -13.50
N ALA A 73 1.50 1.89 -13.55
CA ALA A 73 0.28 1.63 -14.30
C ALA A 73 -0.93 1.54 -13.37
N THR A 74 -1.91 2.43 -13.54
CA THR A 74 -3.07 2.59 -12.65
C THR A 74 -4.41 2.52 -13.36
N THR A 75 -4.44 1.98 -14.59
CA THR A 75 -5.70 1.88 -15.34
C THR A 75 -6.68 0.89 -14.68
N GLY A 76 -7.92 0.90 -15.14
CA GLY A 76 -8.94 -0.05 -14.68
C GLY A 76 -8.82 -1.46 -15.26
N GLN A 77 -7.85 -1.72 -16.13
CA GLN A 77 -7.69 -2.97 -16.87
C GLN A 77 -6.31 -3.56 -16.65
N ASP A 78 -6.27 -4.80 -16.15
CA ASP A 78 -5.02 -5.48 -15.77
C ASP A 78 -4.12 -5.78 -16.99
N ASP A 79 -4.73 -6.12 -18.12
CA ASP A 79 -4.05 -6.35 -19.40
C ASP A 79 -3.34 -5.09 -19.89
N ASN A 80 -4.01 -3.93 -19.86
CA ASN A 80 -3.38 -2.66 -20.21
C ASN A 80 -2.24 -2.31 -19.25
N ASN A 81 -2.43 -2.53 -17.95
CA ASN A 81 -1.38 -2.28 -16.95
C ASN A 81 -0.17 -3.18 -17.17
N LEU A 82 -0.41 -4.43 -17.52
CA LEU A 82 0.64 -5.39 -17.84
C LEU A 82 1.44 -4.97 -19.07
N VAL A 83 0.74 -4.71 -20.20
CA VAL A 83 1.37 -4.31 -21.46
C VAL A 83 2.13 -3.02 -21.32
N ALA A 84 1.56 -2.01 -20.65
CA ALA A 84 2.23 -0.73 -20.44
C ALA A 84 3.53 -0.89 -19.63
N CYS A 85 3.52 -1.71 -18.57
CA CYS A 85 4.73 -2.00 -17.78
C CYS A 85 5.76 -2.79 -18.59
N GLU A 86 5.36 -3.78 -19.39
CA GLU A 86 6.26 -4.55 -20.25
C GLU A 86 6.97 -3.66 -21.28
N ILE A 87 6.26 -2.71 -21.88
CA ILE A 87 6.87 -1.74 -22.80
C ILE A 87 7.87 -0.86 -22.04
N ALA A 88 7.48 -0.33 -20.88
CA ALA A 88 8.37 0.50 -20.07
C ALA A 88 9.66 -0.24 -19.67
N GLN A 89 9.57 -1.50 -19.29
CA GLN A 89 10.74 -2.32 -18.93
C GLN A 89 11.59 -2.72 -20.14
N ARG A 90 10.96 -3.26 -21.19
CA ARG A 90 11.69 -3.91 -22.28
C ARG A 90 12.17 -2.95 -23.35
N VAL A 91 11.39 -1.90 -23.63
CA VAL A 91 11.72 -0.91 -24.67
C VAL A 91 12.48 0.27 -24.08
N PHE A 92 12.06 0.76 -22.93
CA PHE A 92 12.65 1.96 -22.31
C PHE A 92 13.61 1.65 -21.15
N HIS A 93 13.74 0.38 -20.76
CA HIS A 93 14.67 -0.09 -19.72
C HIS A 93 14.42 0.59 -18.36
N VAL A 94 13.16 0.91 -18.04
CA VAL A 94 12.81 1.42 -16.72
C VAL A 94 13.01 0.33 -15.69
N SER A 95 13.86 0.60 -14.69
CA SER A 95 14.28 -0.39 -13.70
C SER A 95 13.17 -0.79 -12.73
N ARG A 96 12.22 0.11 -12.49
CA ARG A 96 11.13 -0.11 -11.53
C ARG A 96 9.77 0.19 -12.14
N CYS A 97 8.96 -0.85 -12.29
CA CYS A 97 7.58 -0.74 -12.73
C CYS A 97 6.64 -1.24 -11.65
N VAL A 98 5.60 -0.46 -11.35
CA VAL A 98 4.57 -0.81 -10.35
C VAL A 98 3.21 -0.80 -11.03
N ALA A 99 2.44 -1.85 -10.86
CA ALA A 99 1.13 -1.98 -11.47
C ALA A 99 0.01 -2.14 -10.44
N ARG A 100 -1.08 -1.43 -10.66
CA ARG A 100 -2.34 -1.74 -10.02
C ARG A 100 -2.92 -3.01 -10.65
N VAL A 101 -3.33 -3.96 -9.80
CA VAL A 101 -4.04 -5.18 -10.22
C VAL A 101 -5.45 -5.15 -9.66
N ASN A 102 -6.45 -5.19 -10.53
CA ASN A 102 -7.85 -5.13 -10.14
C ASN A 102 -8.38 -6.52 -9.76
N ALA A 103 -7.97 -7.57 -10.48
CA ALA A 103 -8.32 -8.95 -10.17
C ALA A 103 -7.16 -9.66 -9.45
N PRO A 104 -7.29 -10.01 -8.15
CA PRO A 104 -6.19 -10.60 -7.34
C PRO A 104 -5.53 -11.82 -8.00
N LYS A 105 -6.31 -12.65 -8.71
CA LYS A 105 -5.81 -13.83 -9.44
C LYS A 105 -4.72 -13.50 -10.46
N ASN A 106 -4.69 -12.27 -10.98
CA ASN A 106 -3.73 -11.85 -12.00
C ASN A 106 -2.38 -11.45 -11.40
N GLN A 107 -2.27 -11.20 -10.10
CA GLN A 107 -1.00 -10.80 -9.46
C GLN A 107 0.16 -11.75 -9.76
N ARG A 108 -0.13 -13.07 -9.86
CA ARG A 108 0.90 -14.06 -10.19
C ARG A 108 1.58 -13.81 -11.54
N ILE A 109 0.86 -13.22 -12.52
CA ILE A 109 1.39 -12.94 -13.85
C ILE A 109 2.37 -11.76 -13.77
N PHE A 110 1.99 -10.68 -13.06
CA PHE A 110 2.86 -9.53 -12.85
C PHE A 110 4.15 -9.93 -12.12
N ARG A 111 4.02 -10.74 -11.08
CA ARG A 111 5.18 -11.25 -10.32
C ARG A 111 6.11 -12.11 -11.20
N ALA A 112 5.56 -12.98 -12.07
CA ALA A 112 6.35 -13.80 -12.99
C ALA A 112 7.13 -12.97 -14.03
N LEU A 113 6.68 -11.74 -14.30
CA LEU A 113 7.32 -10.79 -15.21
C LEU A 113 8.16 -9.72 -14.48
N ASN A 114 8.44 -9.91 -13.19
CA ASN A 114 9.19 -8.97 -12.34
C ASN A 114 8.57 -7.56 -12.30
N ILE A 115 7.24 -7.46 -12.37
CA ILE A 115 6.50 -6.22 -12.21
C ILE A 115 5.96 -6.17 -10.78
N GLU A 116 6.37 -5.17 -10.00
CA GLU A 116 5.79 -4.94 -8.69
C GLU A 116 4.28 -4.68 -8.84
N SER A 117 3.44 -5.32 -8.02
CA SER A 117 2.00 -5.19 -8.18
C SER A 117 1.26 -5.05 -6.86
N VAL A 118 0.26 -4.17 -6.87
CA VAL A 118 -0.64 -3.93 -5.75
C VAL A 118 -2.07 -4.28 -6.16
N SER A 119 -2.67 -5.26 -5.48
CA SER A 119 -4.10 -5.55 -5.70
C SER A 119 -4.97 -4.61 -4.89
N SER A 120 -5.53 -3.61 -5.57
CA SER A 120 -6.44 -2.64 -4.94
C SER A 120 -7.69 -3.30 -4.36
N THR A 121 -8.24 -4.30 -5.05
CA THR A 121 -9.43 -5.04 -4.60
C THR A 121 -9.14 -5.84 -3.33
N GLN A 122 -8.02 -6.55 -3.29
CA GLN A 122 -7.62 -7.32 -2.11
C GLN A 122 -7.36 -6.40 -0.92
N LEU A 123 -6.61 -5.31 -1.14
CA LEU A 123 -6.30 -4.36 -0.08
C LEU A 123 -7.57 -3.73 0.52
N ILE A 124 -8.48 -3.25 -0.35
CA ILE A 124 -9.75 -2.67 0.11
C ILE A 124 -10.60 -3.71 0.84
N ALA A 125 -10.70 -4.95 0.32
CA ALA A 125 -11.45 -6.01 0.97
C ALA A 125 -10.88 -6.35 2.36
N THR A 126 -9.56 -6.40 2.50
CA THR A 126 -8.90 -6.61 3.80
C THR A 126 -9.22 -5.48 4.77
N LEU A 127 -9.07 -4.22 4.35
CA LEU A 127 -9.39 -3.07 5.22
C LEU A 127 -10.88 -3.04 5.64
N ILE A 128 -11.80 -3.35 4.73
CA ILE A 128 -13.22 -3.44 5.05
C ILE A 128 -13.48 -4.60 6.02
N GLN A 129 -12.84 -5.75 5.81
CA GLN A 129 -12.96 -6.90 6.68
C GLN A 129 -12.45 -6.58 8.09
N GLU A 130 -11.31 -5.90 8.20
CA GLU A 130 -10.73 -5.46 9.47
C GLU A 130 -11.67 -4.49 10.19
N GLU A 131 -12.20 -3.49 9.50
CA GLU A 131 -13.14 -2.52 10.08
C GLU A 131 -14.50 -3.14 10.44
N ALA A 132 -14.99 -4.08 9.64
CA ALA A 132 -16.24 -4.80 9.89
C ALA A 132 -16.10 -5.87 10.98
N SER A 133 -14.91 -6.36 11.23
CA SER A 133 -14.63 -7.30 12.30
C SER A 133 -14.57 -6.51 13.61
N LEU A 134 -15.68 -6.43 14.34
CA LEU A 134 -15.77 -5.84 15.68
C LEU A 134 -14.95 -6.62 16.74
N GLY A 135 -13.79 -7.12 16.39
CA GLY A 135 -12.88 -7.89 17.21
C GLY A 135 -11.47 -7.33 17.13
N SER A 136 -11.08 -6.75 18.16
CA SER A 136 -9.78 -6.58 18.83
C SER A 136 -8.44 -6.88 18.10
N MET A 137 -8.38 -7.27 16.84
CA MET A 137 -7.13 -7.52 16.13
C MET A 137 -7.06 -6.74 14.81
N THR A 138 -6.11 -5.82 14.72
CA THR A 138 -5.80 -5.09 13.48
C THR A 138 -4.42 -5.49 13.00
N THR A 139 -4.33 -6.11 11.82
CA THR A 139 -3.04 -6.40 11.19
C THR A 139 -2.44 -5.11 10.66
N MET A 140 -1.37 -4.61 11.29
CA MET A 140 -0.75 -3.33 10.91
C MET A 140 0.23 -3.46 9.74
N ALA A 141 0.92 -4.56 9.59
CA ALA A 141 1.83 -4.83 8.47
C ALA A 141 2.21 -6.31 8.38
N ALA A 142 2.14 -6.86 7.16
CA ALA A 142 2.87 -8.07 6.82
C ALA A 142 4.19 -7.64 6.18
N LEU A 143 5.33 -8.06 6.73
CA LEU A 143 6.64 -7.77 6.16
C LEU A 143 6.80 -8.62 4.90
N ALA A 144 6.94 -7.98 3.75
CA ALA A 144 6.70 -8.51 2.41
C ALA A 144 7.50 -9.77 2.02
N ASP A 145 8.64 -10.03 2.65
CA ASP A 145 9.51 -11.19 2.35
C ASP A 145 9.76 -12.09 3.58
N SER A 146 9.11 -11.82 4.69
CA SER A 146 9.20 -12.64 5.90
C SER A 146 7.79 -13.09 6.28
N ASN A 147 7.64 -14.36 6.68
CA ASN A 147 6.39 -14.87 7.25
C ASN A 147 6.07 -14.26 8.63
N VAL A 148 6.32 -12.94 8.79
CA VAL A 148 6.14 -12.20 10.04
C VAL A 148 5.07 -11.15 9.87
N THR A 149 4.07 -11.19 10.74
CA THR A 149 2.98 -10.23 10.77
C THR A 149 3.03 -9.42 12.06
N LEU A 150 2.93 -8.10 11.93
CA LEU A 150 2.77 -7.19 13.06
C LEU A 150 1.27 -6.96 13.28
N THR A 151 0.77 -7.31 14.46
CA THR A 151 -0.66 -7.26 14.77
C THR A 151 -0.90 -6.43 16.03
N GLU A 152 -1.85 -5.51 15.97
CA GLU A 152 -2.39 -4.81 17.13
C GLU A 152 -3.58 -5.57 17.67
N ILE A 153 -3.56 -5.87 18.96
CA ILE A 153 -4.65 -6.57 19.67
C ILE A 153 -5.18 -5.63 20.74
N SER A 154 -6.47 -5.33 20.71
CA SER A 154 -7.14 -4.55 21.76
C SER A 154 -7.66 -5.49 22.85
N LEU A 155 -7.24 -5.27 24.08
CA LEU A 155 -7.74 -6.04 25.22
C LEU A 155 -9.13 -5.54 25.64
N PRO A 156 -10.09 -6.43 25.89
CA PRO A 156 -11.41 -6.03 26.30
C PRO A 156 -11.39 -5.30 27.64
N LYS A 157 -12.24 -4.27 27.76
CA LYS A 157 -12.51 -3.62 29.05
C LYS A 157 -13.47 -4.50 29.82
N PHE A 158 -13.01 -5.24 30.82
CA PHE A 158 -13.88 -6.02 31.68
C PHE A 158 -14.72 -5.10 32.56
N LYS A 159 -16.06 -5.35 32.59
CA LYS A 159 -17.01 -4.57 33.40
C LYS A 159 -16.98 -4.92 34.90
N ASN A 160 -16.30 -5.99 35.31
CA ASN A 160 -16.23 -6.42 36.70
C ASN A 160 -14.90 -6.00 37.33
N SER A 161 -15.03 -5.43 38.52
CA SER A 161 -13.97 -4.78 39.31
C SER A 161 -12.84 -5.70 39.85
N ASP A 162 -12.82 -6.97 39.51
CA ASP A 162 -11.89 -7.92 40.13
C ASP A 162 -10.55 -8.11 39.39
N ILE A 163 -10.36 -7.43 38.24
CA ILE A 163 -9.11 -7.50 37.44
C ILE A 163 -8.57 -6.07 37.22
N LEU A 164 -8.44 -5.28 38.26
CA LEU A 164 -7.84 -3.94 38.19
C LEU A 164 -6.32 -3.95 38.22
N SER A 165 -5.70 -5.07 38.56
CA SER A 165 -4.24 -5.14 38.78
C SER A 165 -3.38 -5.38 37.55
N GLY A 166 -3.99 -5.61 36.36
CA GLY A 166 -3.24 -5.95 35.16
C GLY A 166 -2.48 -7.28 35.26
N ILE A 167 -1.85 -7.68 34.17
CA ILE A 167 -1.06 -8.92 34.07
C ILE A 167 0.32 -8.55 33.55
N ALA A 168 1.40 -9.07 34.16
CA ALA A 168 2.74 -8.90 33.61
C ALA A 168 2.87 -9.70 32.29
N ILE A 169 3.64 -9.19 31.35
CA ILE A 169 3.81 -9.84 30.04
C ILE A 169 4.34 -11.27 30.20
N GLU A 170 5.25 -11.49 31.14
CA GLU A 170 5.81 -12.83 31.42
C GLU A 170 4.78 -13.84 31.89
N ASP A 171 3.65 -13.40 32.48
CA ASP A 171 2.56 -14.24 32.93
C ASP A 171 1.49 -14.48 31.86
N ILE A 172 1.60 -13.85 30.69
CA ILE A 172 0.65 -14.04 29.59
C ILE A 172 1.06 -15.30 28.81
N PRO A 173 0.21 -16.34 28.73
CA PRO A 173 0.51 -17.51 27.92
C PRO A 173 0.51 -17.15 26.44
N MET A 174 1.71 -17.08 25.85
CA MET A 174 1.86 -16.77 24.44
C MET A 174 1.95 -18.05 23.60
N PRO A 175 1.31 -18.08 22.41
CA PRO A 175 1.54 -19.15 21.45
C PRO A 175 3.00 -19.17 20.99
N ASP A 176 3.46 -20.35 20.53
CA ASP A 176 4.77 -20.45 19.88
C ASP A 176 4.90 -19.45 18.72
N GLN A 177 6.07 -18.85 18.59
CA GLN A 177 6.38 -17.87 17.54
C GLN A 177 5.59 -16.55 17.61
N CYS A 178 5.02 -16.21 18.78
CA CYS A 178 4.43 -14.92 19.08
C CYS A 178 5.26 -14.14 20.09
N LEU A 179 5.44 -12.83 19.84
CA LEU A 179 6.16 -11.93 20.74
C LEU A 179 5.38 -10.62 20.91
N ILE A 180 5.12 -10.19 22.12
CA ILE A 180 4.62 -8.84 22.39
C ILE A 180 5.80 -7.87 22.29
N VAL A 181 5.64 -6.81 21.49
CA VAL A 181 6.69 -5.83 21.21
C VAL A 181 6.46 -4.53 21.95
N ALA A 182 5.20 -4.13 22.10
CA ALA A 182 4.83 -2.91 22.80
C ALA A 182 3.44 -3.00 23.42
N VAL A 183 3.21 -2.19 24.44
CA VAL A 183 1.90 -1.97 25.08
C VAL A 183 1.50 -0.52 24.84
N LEU A 184 0.29 -0.30 24.35
CA LEU A 184 -0.30 1.01 24.11
C LEU A 184 -1.37 1.24 25.18
N GLY A 185 -1.10 2.15 26.09
CA GLY A 185 -2.03 2.57 27.15
C GLY A 185 -2.34 4.06 27.08
N ASP A 186 -3.13 4.56 28.00
CA ASP A 186 -3.51 5.98 28.09
C ASP A 186 -2.29 6.91 28.26
N ALA A 187 -1.19 6.40 28.83
CA ALA A 187 0.06 7.14 29.02
C ALA A 187 0.98 7.16 27.77
N GLY A 188 0.62 6.45 26.71
CA GLY A 188 1.39 6.34 25.47
C GLY A 188 1.84 4.93 25.17
N ILE A 189 2.91 4.80 24.38
CA ILE A 189 3.49 3.52 23.94
C ILE A 189 4.69 3.18 24.83
N GLU A 190 4.68 1.98 25.39
CA GLU A 190 5.77 1.41 26.17
C GLU A 190 6.32 0.16 25.46
N VAL A 191 7.66 0.05 25.38
CA VAL A 191 8.31 -1.17 24.86
C VAL A 191 8.04 -2.32 25.83
N ALA A 192 7.62 -3.46 25.30
CA ALA A 192 7.30 -4.63 26.09
C ALA A 192 8.54 -5.21 26.76
N MET A 193 8.51 -5.27 28.10
CA MET A 193 9.49 -5.95 28.94
C MET A 193 8.76 -7.04 29.73
N PRO A 194 9.45 -8.09 30.22
CA PRO A 194 8.79 -9.17 30.98
C PRO A 194 7.90 -8.65 32.12
N TYR A 195 8.32 -7.62 32.82
CA TYR A 195 7.62 -6.98 33.94
C TYR A 195 6.62 -5.89 33.56
N THR A 196 6.48 -5.55 32.26
CA THR A 196 5.48 -4.54 31.83
C THR A 196 4.08 -5.06 32.11
N ILE A 197 3.28 -4.22 32.79
CA ILE A 197 1.91 -4.57 33.16
C ILE A 197 0.93 -4.17 32.07
N VAL A 198 0.18 -5.12 31.58
CA VAL A 198 -0.88 -4.93 30.59
C VAL A 198 -2.22 -4.78 31.32
N LEU A 199 -2.87 -3.65 31.15
CA LEU A 199 -4.16 -3.35 31.78
C LEU A 199 -5.35 -3.64 30.85
N PRO A 200 -6.54 -3.94 31.39
CA PRO A 200 -7.77 -4.01 30.59
C PRO A 200 -8.02 -2.72 29.80
N GLY A 201 -8.27 -2.86 28.51
CA GLY A 201 -8.43 -1.72 27.60
C GLY A 201 -7.14 -1.21 26.96
N ASN A 202 -5.97 -1.71 27.39
CA ASN A 202 -4.75 -1.47 26.65
C ASN A 202 -4.78 -2.19 25.30
N LYS A 203 -3.97 -1.70 24.38
CA LYS A 203 -3.65 -2.38 23.13
C LYS A 203 -2.25 -2.95 23.23
N VAL A 204 -2.02 -4.12 22.68
CA VAL A 204 -0.70 -4.73 22.58
C VAL A 204 -0.32 -4.90 21.13
N LEU A 205 0.92 -4.59 20.82
CA LEU A 205 1.52 -4.82 19.52
C LEU A 205 2.31 -6.12 19.57
N SER A 206 1.95 -7.09 18.75
CA SER A 206 2.61 -8.39 18.70
C SER A 206 3.18 -8.70 17.33
N LEU A 207 4.32 -9.39 17.32
CA LEU A 207 4.90 -10.05 16.15
C LEU A 207 4.47 -11.50 16.16
N ILE A 208 3.93 -11.96 15.03
CA ILE A 208 3.50 -13.35 14.83
C ILE A 208 4.22 -13.87 13.59
N HIS A 209 4.91 -14.99 13.73
CA HIS A 209 5.47 -15.72 12.59
C HIS A 209 4.43 -16.75 12.11
N ILE A 210 4.07 -16.69 10.80
CA ILE A 210 3.08 -17.56 10.17
C ILE A 210 3.77 -18.61 9.31
#